data_6e5221eaba3224a4fbe1f8273a1c4ad0
#
_entry.id   6e5221eaba3224a4fbe1f8273a1c4ad0
#
_cell.length_a   1.000
_cell.length_b   1.000
_cell.length_c   1.000
_cell.angle_alpha   90.00
_cell.angle_beta   90.00
_cell.angle_gamma   90.00
#
_symmetry.space_group_name_H-M   'P 1'
#
loop_
_entity.id
_entity.type
_entity.pdbx_description
1 polymer ?
#
loop_
_entity_poly.entity_id
_entity_poly.type
_entity_poly.pdbx_seq_one_letter_code
_entity_poly.pdbx_strand_id
1 'polypeptide(L)'
;IEVALDYMSCGLDPSKATIFIQSQISELCELTFYYMDLVTVARLQRNPTVKSEIQMRNFEASIPVGFFTYPISQASDITAFKATTVPVGGDQLPMIEQTREIVHKFNTVYAPVLVEPKALLPENEACQRLPGIDGKAKMSKSLGNCIYLSDSADDVRTKIMSMYTDPEHLLVSDPGHLEGNTVFTYLDAFCKPEHFERYLPDYANLDELKAHYTRGGLGDVKVKKFLNNVMQETLEPIR
;
A
#
# COMPACT_ATOMS: atom_id res chain seq x y z
N ILE A 1 -12.90 -1.83 -15.59
CA ILE A 1 -13.20 -0.41 -15.89
C ILE A 1 -12.95 0.43 -14.65
N GLU A 2 -13.56 0.14 -13.48
CA GLU A 2 -13.40 0.91 -12.24
C GLU A 2 -11.94 1.17 -11.87
N VAL A 3 -11.09 0.13 -11.87
CA VAL A 3 -9.65 0.26 -11.56
C VAL A 3 -8.93 1.20 -12.53
N ALA A 4 -9.31 1.21 -13.81
CA ALA A 4 -8.71 2.12 -14.79
C ALA A 4 -9.16 3.57 -14.54
N LEU A 5 -10.40 3.77 -14.09
CA LEU A 5 -10.90 5.09 -13.68
C LEU A 5 -10.14 5.59 -12.45
N ASP A 6 -9.95 4.73 -11.44
CA ASP A 6 -9.15 5.06 -10.25
C ASP A 6 -7.72 5.49 -10.62
N TYR A 7 -7.07 4.76 -11.55
CA TYR A 7 -5.73 5.12 -12.01
C TYR A 7 -5.69 6.49 -12.68
N MET A 8 -6.63 6.78 -13.56
CA MET A 8 -6.71 8.08 -14.25
C MET A 8 -7.05 9.21 -13.27
N SER A 9 -7.97 8.98 -12.34
CA SER A 9 -8.33 9.96 -11.30
C SER A 9 -7.15 10.27 -10.36
N CYS A 10 -6.28 9.29 -10.12
CA CYS A 10 -5.04 9.49 -9.37
C CYS A 10 -3.91 10.15 -10.19
N GLY A 11 -4.17 10.55 -11.44
CA GLY A 11 -3.25 11.30 -12.27
C GLY A 11 -2.42 10.50 -13.27
N LEU A 12 -2.73 9.21 -13.48
CA LEU A 12 -2.15 8.44 -14.58
C LEU A 12 -2.69 8.95 -15.92
N ASP A 13 -1.84 9.65 -16.66
CA ASP A 13 -2.17 10.23 -17.96
C ASP A 13 -2.08 9.16 -19.07
N PRO A 14 -3.20 8.77 -19.71
CA PRO A 14 -3.21 7.73 -20.75
C PRO A 14 -2.44 8.15 -22.02
N SER A 15 -2.09 9.42 -22.19
CA SER A 15 -1.20 9.86 -23.27
C SER A 15 0.28 9.51 -23.02
N LYS A 16 0.64 9.23 -21.78
CA LYS A 16 2.02 8.92 -21.34
C LYS A 16 2.16 7.50 -20.78
N ALA A 17 1.07 6.90 -20.31
CA ALA A 17 1.03 5.58 -19.70
C ALA A 17 0.16 4.63 -20.50
N THR A 18 0.53 3.36 -20.56
CA THR A 18 -0.27 2.31 -21.21
C THR A 18 -0.98 1.52 -20.12
N ILE A 19 -2.30 1.48 -20.19
CA ILE A 19 -3.15 0.64 -19.34
C ILE A 19 -3.69 -0.50 -20.21
N PHE A 20 -3.50 -1.74 -19.79
CA PHE A 20 -3.93 -2.91 -20.53
C PHE A 20 -4.54 -3.97 -19.64
N ILE A 21 -5.30 -4.89 -20.22
CA ILE A 21 -5.87 -6.04 -19.55
C ILE A 21 -4.85 -7.19 -19.64
N GLN A 22 -4.32 -7.64 -18.52
CA GLN A 22 -3.29 -8.67 -18.45
C GLN A 22 -3.64 -9.93 -19.27
N SER A 23 -4.87 -10.42 -19.15
CA SER A 23 -5.32 -11.62 -19.86
C SER A 23 -5.40 -11.50 -21.39
N GLN A 24 -5.24 -10.29 -21.93
CA GLN A 24 -5.18 -10.08 -23.39
C GLN A 24 -3.75 -10.16 -23.94
N ILE A 25 -2.76 -10.38 -23.08
CA ILE A 25 -1.35 -10.53 -23.45
C ILE A 25 -0.93 -11.96 -23.13
N SER A 26 -1.13 -12.86 -24.07
CA SER A 26 -0.87 -14.30 -23.91
C SER A 26 0.59 -14.62 -23.63
N GLU A 27 1.51 -13.77 -24.11
CA GLU A 27 2.95 -13.88 -23.96
C GLU A 27 3.39 -13.84 -22.48
N LEU A 28 2.61 -13.22 -21.61
CA LEU A 28 2.85 -13.22 -20.17
C LEU A 28 2.73 -14.64 -19.58
N CYS A 29 1.75 -15.41 -20.06
CA CYS A 29 1.59 -16.80 -19.65
C CYS A 29 2.73 -17.66 -20.20
N GLU A 30 3.11 -17.49 -21.45
CA GLU A 30 4.23 -18.23 -22.05
C GLU A 30 5.53 -17.96 -21.29
N LEU A 31 5.84 -16.69 -21.03
CA LEU A 31 7.02 -16.28 -20.30
C LEU A 31 7.03 -16.84 -18.86
N THR A 32 5.87 -16.88 -18.23
CA THR A 32 5.71 -17.51 -16.90
C THR A 32 6.13 -18.98 -16.94
N PHE A 33 5.71 -19.75 -17.94
CA PHE A 33 6.10 -21.15 -18.08
C PHE A 33 7.61 -21.30 -18.29
N TYR A 34 8.24 -20.48 -19.14
CA TYR A 34 9.71 -20.49 -19.26
C TYR A 34 10.42 -20.20 -17.93
N TYR A 35 9.88 -19.29 -17.13
CA TYR A 35 10.44 -18.97 -15.82
C TYR A 35 10.25 -20.10 -14.80
N MET A 36 9.18 -20.88 -14.91
CA MET A 36 8.96 -22.07 -14.06
C MET A 36 10.09 -23.09 -14.20
N ASP A 37 10.72 -23.22 -15.36
CA ASP A 37 11.90 -24.09 -15.56
C ASP A 37 13.16 -23.57 -14.87
N LEU A 38 13.17 -22.29 -14.50
CA LEU A 38 14.30 -21.63 -13.84
C LEU A 38 14.16 -21.52 -12.32
N VAL A 39 12.95 -21.69 -11.77
CA VAL A 39 12.67 -21.50 -10.34
C VAL A 39 12.33 -22.83 -9.68
N THR A 40 13.00 -23.14 -8.56
CA THR A 40 12.71 -24.37 -7.82
C THR A 40 11.58 -24.15 -6.80
N VAL A 41 10.85 -25.23 -6.49
CA VAL A 41 9.85 -25.25 -5.40
C VAL A 41 10.46 -24.78 -4.08
N ALA A 42 11.66 -25.24 -3.75
CA ALA A 42 12.36 -24.83 -2.53
C ALA A 42 12.66 -23.32 -2.49
N ARG A 43 12.88 -22.66 -3.64
CA ARG A 43 13.07 -21.21 -3.70
C ARG A 43 11.78 -20.46 -3.42
N LEU A 44 10.66 -20.91 -3.99
CA LEU A 44 9.33 -20.34 -3.70
C LEU A 44 8.95 -20.47 -2.23
N GLN A 45 9.19 -21.63 -1.63
CA GLN A 45 8.92 -21.87 -0.20
C GLN A 45 9.74 -20.97 0.73
N ARG A 46 10.92 -20.52 0.32
CA ARG A 46 11.77 -19.61 1.08
C ARG A 46 11.42 -18.14 0.90
N ASN A 47 10.55 -17.79 -0.06
CA ASN A 47 10.13 -16.41 -0.23
C ASN A 47 9.31 -15.96 0.99
N PRO A 48 9.74 -14.90 1.73
CA PRO A 48 9.08 -14.49 2.98
C PRO A 48 7.62 -14.12 2.79
N THR A 49 7.28 -13.46 1.70
CA THR A 49 5.90 -13.04 1.40
C THR A 49 5.00 -14.26 1.15
N VAL A 50 5.46 -15.21 0.32
CA VAL A 50 4.73 -16.46 0.07
C VAL A 50 4.52 -17.25 1.37
N LYS A 51 5.56 -17.34 2.20
CA LYS A 51 5.52 -18.05 3.47
C LYS A 51 4.48 -17.44 4.42
N SER A 52 4.48 -16.14 4.58
CA SER A 52 3.52 -15.46 5.47
C SER A 52 2.09 -15.58 4.95
N GLU A 53 1.87 -15.51 3.65
CA GLU A 53 0.54 -15.66 3.06
C GLU A 53 0.00 -17.10 3.17
N ILE A 54 0.84 -18.12 3.03
CA ILE A 54 0.45 -19.51 3.26
C ILE A 54 -0.07 -19.68 4.69
N GLN A 55 0.62 -19.12 5.67
CA GLN A 55 0.20 -19.16 7.08
C GLN A 55 -1.12 -18.41 7.31
N MET A 56 -1.23 -17.18 6.81
CA MET A 56 -2.45 -16.36 6.97
C MET A 56 -3.70 -17.00 6.33
N ARG A 57 -3.52 -17.76 5.24
CA ARG A 57 -4.62 -18.42 4.53
C ARG A 57 -4.89 -19.85 4.97
N ASN A 58 -4.13 -20.38 5.94
CA ASN A 58 -4.21 -21.79 6.39
C ASN A 58 -4.04 -22.80 5.24
N PHE A 59 -3.16 -22.51 4.27
CA PHE A 59 -2.90 -23.39 3.13
C PHE A 59 -1.87 -24.50 3.42
N GLU A 60 -1.38 -24.62 4.64
CA GLU A 60 -0.26 -25.53 5.01
C GLU A 60 -0.46 -26.97 4.55
N ALA A 61 -1.68 -27.48 4.60
CA ALA A 61 -2.00 -28.86 4.20
C ALA A 61 -2.28 -29.01 2.69
N SER A 62 -2.66 -27.93 1.99
CA SER A 62 -3.05 -27.99 0.57
C SER A 62 -2.85 -26.62 -0.09
N ILE A 63 -1.68 -26.42 -0.68
CA ILE A 63 -1.35 -25.16 -1.36
C ILE A 63 -1.81 -25.26 -2.81
N PRO A 64 -2.73 -24.37 -3.29
CA PRO A 64 -3.09 -24.33 -4.70
C PRO A 64 -1.86 -23.96 -5.57
N VAL A 65 -1.63 -24.67 -6.66
CA VAL A 65 -0.45 -24.45 -7.53
C VAL A 65 -0.42 -23.02 -8.06
N GLY A 66 -1.55 -22.49 -8.52
CA GLY A 66 -1.62 -21.11 -9.02
C GLY A 66 -1.27 -20.07 -7.95
N PHE A 67 -1.67 -20.30 -6.69
CA PHE A 67 -1.25 -19.48 -5.56
C PHE A 67 0.27 -19.60 -5.32
N PHE A 68 0.81 -20.80 -5.38
CA PHE A 68 2.22 -21.05 -5.10
C PHE A 68 3.16 -20.46 -6.17
N THR A 69 2.69 -20.40 -7.42
CA THR A 69 3.48 -19.94 -8.57
C THR A 69 3.27 -18.48 -8.97
N TYR A 70 2.36 -17.74 -8.30
CA TYR A 70 2.10 -16.34 -8.66
C TYR A 70 3.36 -15.44 -8.65
N PRO A 71 4.39 -15.65 -7.81
CA PRO A 71 5.60 -14.83 -7.85
C PRO A 71 6.37 -14.96 -9.18
N ILE A 72 6.23 -16.09 -9.85
CA ILE A 72 6.83 -16.30 -11.17
C ILE A 72 6.03 -15.54 -12.23
N SER A 73 4.70 -15.58 -12.16
CA SER A 73 3.83 -14.78 -13.03
C SER A 73 4.07 -13.27 -12.84
N GLN A 74 4.22 -12.82 -11.60
CA GLN A 74 4.57 -11.41 -11.31
C GLN A 74 5.92 -11.02 -11.92
N ALA A 75 6.89 -11.91 -11.95
CA ALA A 75 8.16 -11.67 -12.61
C ALA A 75 7.99 -11.50 -14.13
N SER A 76 7.07 -12.25 -14.76
CA SER A 76 6.77 -12.07 -16.18
C SER A 76 6.08 -10.74 -16.47
N ASP A 77 5.14 -10.31 -15.62
CA ASP A 77 4.48 -9.00 -15.74
C ASP A 77 5.48 -7.83 -15.74
N ILE A 78 6.53 -7.95 -14.93
CA ILE A 78 7.57 -6.92 -14.81
C ILE A 78 8.53 -6.97 -15.99
N THR A 79 9.01 -8.15 -16.36
CA THR A 79 10.14 -8.29 -17.28
C THR A 79 9.76 -8.32 -18.76
N ALA A 80 8.53 -8.73 -19.10
CA ALA A 80 8.05 -8.73 -20.48
C ALA A 80 8.11 -7.34 -21.13
N PHE A 81 7.88 -6.30 -20.32
CA PHE A 81 7.93 -4.89 -20.77
C PHE A 81 9.27 -4.22 -20.49
N LYS A 82 10.29 -4.99 -20.06
CA LYS A 82 11.62 -4.48 -19.69
C LYS A 82 11.57 -3.35 -18.68
N ALA A 83 10.69 -3.48 -17.68
CA ALA A 83 10.55 -2.48 -16.63
C ALA A 83 11.87 -2.30 -15.87
N THR A 84 12.37 -1.07 -15.82
CA THR A 84 13.59 -0.70 -15.10
C THR A 84 13.30 -0.35 -13.65
N THR A 85 12.09 0.16 -13.38
CA THR A 85 11.65 0.63 -12.06
C THR A 85 10.23 0.18 -11.80
N VAL A 86 9.98 -0.37 -10.62
CA VAL A 86 8.67 -0.88 -10.21
C VAL A 86 8.28 -0.22 -8.88
N PRO A 87 7.25 0.64 -8.85
CA PRO A 87 6.72 1.19 -7.61
C PRO A 87 6.08 0.08 -6.77
N VAL A 88 6.54 -0.09 -5.54
CA VAL A 88 6.10 -1.17 -4.65
C VAL A 88 6.04 -0.74 -3.19
N GLY A 89 5.22 -1.41 -2.40
CA GLY A 89 5.32 -1.37 -0.94
C GLY A 89 6.47 -2.26 -0.43
N GLY A 90 6.88 -2.06 0.82
CA GLY A 90 7.98 -2.82 1.43
C GLY A 90 7.75 -4.34 1.46
N ASP A 91 6.50 -4.78 1.52
CA ASP A 91 6.11 -6.19 1.48
C ASP A 91 6.39 -6.88 0.12
N GLN A 92 6.62 -6.10 -0.95
CA GLN A 92 6.92 -6.60 -2.30
C GLN A 92 8.42 -6.70 -2.60
N LEU A 93 9.29 -6.24 -1.71
CA LEU A 93 10.75 -6.35 -1.92
C LEU A 93 11.21 -7.79 -2.18
N PRO A 94 10.72 -8.83 -1.47
CA PRO A 94 11.09 -10.21 -1.77
C PRO A 94 10.65 -10.69 -3.17
N MET A 95 9.60 -10.09 -3.74
CA MET A 95 9.15 -10.39 -5.10
C MET A 95 10.06 -9.76 -6.15
N ILE A 96 10.50 -8.53 -5.94
CA ILE A 96 11.47 -7.87 -6.82
C ILE A 96 12.82 -8.59 -6.78
N GLU A 97 13.27 -9.01 -5.60
CA GLU A 97 14.48 -9.83 -5.45
C GLU A 97 14.39 -11.13 -6.26
N GLN A 98 13.29 -11.87 -6.11
CA GLN A 98 13.05 -13.09 -6.87
C GLN A 98 13.00 -12.83 -8.38
N THR A 99 12.39 -11.73 -8.81
CA THR A 99 12.38 -11.33 -10.23
C THR A 99 13.80 -11.10 -10.74
N ARG A 100 14.66 -10.42 -9.98
CA ARG A 100 16.06 -10.19 -10.33
C ARG A 100 16.85 -11.51 -10.44
N GLU A 101 16.63 -12.46 -9.53
CA GLU A 101 17.21 -13.80 -9.61
C GLU A 101 16.79 -14.52 -10.90
N ILE A 102 15.51 -14.41 -11.29
CA ILE A 102 14.99 -14.98 -12.53
C ILE A 102 15.67 -14.33 -13.74
N VAL A 103 15.74 -13.00 -13.77
CA VAL A 103 16.41 -12.25 -14.85
C VAL A 103 17.86 -12.67 -14.98
N HIS A 104 18.60 -12.74 -13.87
CA HIS A 104 20.00 -13.16 -13.89
C HIS A 104 20.16 -14.58 -14.46
N LYS A 105 19.33 -15.51 -13.98
CA LYS A 105 19.39 -16.90 -14.42
C LYS A 105 18.99 -17.06 -15.88
N PHE A 106 17.93 -16.38 -16.32
CA PHE A 106 17.49 -16.37 -17.72
C PHE A 106 18.59 -15.83 -18.65
N ASN A 107 19.15 -14.67 -18.30
CA ASN A 107 20.21 -14.05 -19.09
C ASN A 107 21.50 -14.89 -19.17
N THR A 108 21.76 -15.67 -18.13
CA THR A 108 22.93 -16.59 -18.11
C THR A 108 22.69 -17.83 -18.95
N VAL A 109 21.48 -18.41 -18.88
CA VAL A 109 21.18 -19.70 -19.53
C VAL A 109 20.86 -19.51 -21.01
N TYR A 110 20.13 -18.45 -21.36
CA TYR A 110 19.65 -18.23 -22.74
C TYR A 110 20.40 -17.10 -23.44
N ALA A 111 20.08 -15.85 -23.12
CA ALA A 111 20.72 -14.67 -23.68
C ALA A 111 20.44 -13.43 -22.82
N PRO A 112 21.32 -12.41 -22.84
CA PRO A 112 21.16 -11.19 -22.03
C PRO A 112 20.10 -10.25 -22.65
N VAL A 113 18.82 -10.63 -22.56
CA VAL A 113 17.70 -9.91 -23.15
C VAL A 113 16.77 -9.25 -22.13
N LEU A 114 16.78 -9.73 -20.88
CA LEU A 114 15.95 -9.21 -19.80
C LEU A 114 16.67 -8.12 -19.01
N VAL A 115 15.93 -7.16 -18.48
CA VAL A 115 16.44 -6.04 -17.67
C VAL A 115 16.13 -6.30 -16.21
N GLU A 116 17.10 -6.07 -15.32
CA GLU A 116 16.90 -6.18 -13.87
C GLU A 116 16.09 -4.97 -13.36
N PRO A 117 14.93 -5.21 -12.72
CA PRO A 117 14.12 -4.14 -12.16
C PRO A 117 14.69 -3.62 -10.83
N LYS A 118 14.41 -2.34 -10.54
CA LYS A 118 14.64 -1.72 -9.23
C LYS A 118 13.32 -1.45 -8.56
N ALA A 119 13.22 -1.72 -7.27
CA ALA A 119 12.10 -1.30 -6.46
C ALA A 119 12.15 0.23 -6.24
N LEU A 120 11.00 0.88 -6.36
CA LEU A 120 10.79 2.26 -5.94
C LEU A 120 9.83 2.26 -4.76
N LEU A 121 10.34 2.56 -3.58
CA LEU A 121 9.54 2.67 -2.37
C LEU A 121 9.00 4.10 -2.21
N PRO A 122 7.85 4.29 -1.54
CA PRO A 122 7.39 5.61 -1.14
C PRO A 122 8.44 6.31 -0.27
N GLU A 123 8.67 7.60 -0.51
CA GLU A 123 9.58 8.42 0.30
C GLU A 123 9.09 8.55 1.75
N ASN A 124 7.78 8.64 1.93
CA ASN A 124 7.16 8.68 3.25
C ASN A 124 6.90 7.24 3.76
N GLU A 125 7.57 6.87 4.85
CA GLU A 125 7.43 5.55 5.46
C GLU A 125 5.99 5.23 5.89
N ALA A 126 5.21 6.21 6.33
CA ALA A 126 3.81 6.02 6.68
C ALA A 126 2.96 5.56 5.49
N CYS A 127 3.35 5.93 4.25
CA CYS A 127 2.68 5.50 3.02
C CYS A 127 3.06 4.07 2.58
N GLN A 128 4.09 3.47 3.15
CA GLN A 128 4.50 2.11 2.77
C GLN A 128 3.48 1.06 3.19
N ARG A 129 2.77 1.28 4.30
CA ARG A 129 1.75 0.37 4.81
C ARG A 129 0.75 1.09 5.71
N LEU A 130 -0.35 1.57 5.14
CA LEU A 130 -1.42 2.18 5.91
C LEU A 130 -2.23 1.10 6.67
N PRO A 131 -2.50 1.31 7.98
CA PRO A 131 -3.43 0.48 8.72
C PRO A 131 -4.87 0.71 8.25
N GLY A 132 -5.73 -0.27 8.47
CA GLY A 132 -7.18 -0.06 8.35
C GLY A 132 -7.69 0.92 9.43
N ILE A 133 -8.91 1.43 9.24
CA ILE A 133 -9.53 2.36 10.20
C ILE A 133 -9.70 1.76 11.60
N ASP A 134 -9.66 0.44 11.72
CA ASP A 134 -9.71 -0.34 12.96
C ASP A 134 -8.40 -0.36 13.76
N GLY A 135 -7.29 0.11 13.17
CA GLY A 135 -5.97 0.15 13.79
C GLY A 135 -5.32 -1.21 14.05
N LYS A 136 -5.97 -2.31 13.67
CA LYS A 136 -5.54 -3.68 14.03
C LYS A 136 -4.87 -4.41 12.88
N ALA A 137 -5.33 -4.18 11.66
CA ALA A 137 -4.87 -4.91 10.49
C ALA A 137 -4.50 -3.95 9.35
N LYS A 138 -3.77 -4.48 8.36
CA LYS A 138 -3.57 -3.77 7.09
C LYS A 138 -4.92 -3.44 6.47
N MET A 139 -5.04 -2.27 5.85
CA MET A 139 -6.20 -1.89 5.06
C MET A 139 -6.55 -2.98 4.02
N SER A 140 -7.78 -3.46 4.05
CA SER A 140 -8.23 -4.54 3.16
C SER A 140 -9.73 -4.42 2.85
N LYS A 141 -10.07 -4.58 1.57
CA LYS A 141 -11.48 -4.62 1.11
C LYS A 141 -12.27 -5.73 1.81
N SER A 142 -11.66 -6.90 1.99
CA SER A 142 -12.32 -8.06 2.62
C SER A 142 -12.63 -7.87 4.11
N LEU A 143 -11.91 -6.98 4.78
CA LEU A 143 -12.13 -6.63 6.18
C LEU A 143 -13.10 -5.44 6.36
N GLY A 144 -13.44 -4.73 5.28
CA GLY A 144 -14.31 -3.55 5.35
C GLY A 144 -13.70 -2.36 6.10
N ASN A 145 -12.39 -2.36 6.33
CA ASN A 145 -11.66 -1.35 7.11
C ASN A 145 -10.95 -0.31 6.24
N CYS A 146 -11.42 -0.11 5.00
CA CYS A 146 -10.82 0.79 4.02
C CYS A 146 -11.56 2.12 3.92
N ILE A 147 -10.82 3.20 3.63
CA ILE A 147 -11.34 4.38 2.97
C ILE A 147 -11.11 4.18 1.47
N TYR A 148 -12.18 4.20 0.66
CA TYR A 148 -12.09 4.06 -0.79
C TYR A 148 -11.91 5.42 -1.46
N LEU A 149 -11.25 5.45 -2.61
CA LEU A 149 -11.11 6.68 -3.41
C LEU A 149 -12.46 7.25 -3.85
N SER A 150 -13.43 6.36 -4.06
CA SER A 150 -14.81 6.69 -4.46
C SER A 150 -15.78 6.92 -3.30
N ASP A 151 -15.33 6.87 -2.05
CA ASP A 151 -16.19 7.14 -0.90
C ASP A 151 -16.74 8.57 -0.97
N SER A 152 -18.02 8.73 -0.64
CA SER A 152 -18.61 10.06 -0.50
C SER A 152 -17.96 10.85 0.65
N ALA A 153 -18.11 12.16 0.63
CA ALA A 153 -17.59 13.01 1.72
C ALA A 153 -18.14 12.60 3.10
N ASP A 154 -19.40 12.17 3.15
CA ASP A 154 -20.04 11.72 4.39
C ASP A 154 -19.53 10.33 4.82
N ASP A 155 -19.28 9.42 3.88
CA ASP A 155 -18.70 8.11 4.19
C ASP A 155 -17.29 8.26 4.73
N VAL A 156 -16.43 9.08 4.09
CA VAL A 156 -15.09 9.40 4.57
C VAL A 156 -15.14 9.96 5.98
N ARG A 157 -16.01 10.94 6.22
CA ARG A 157 -16.21 11.52 7.54
C ARG A 157 -16.62 10.49 8.59
N THR A 158 -17.58 9.63 8.25
CA THR A 158 -18.07 8.58 9.15
C THR A 158 -16.95 7.61 9.51
N LYS A 159 -16.19 7.16 8.51
CA LYS A 159 -15.05 6.27 8.68
C LYS A 159 -13.95 6.89 9.55
N ILE A 160 -13.59 8.17 9.31
CA ILE A 160 -12.59 8.88 10.11
C ILE A 160 -13.05 9.06 11.55
N MET A 161 -14.31 9.44 11.77
CA MET A 161 -14.83 9.60 13.12
C MET A 161 -14.88 8.28 13.90
N SER A 162 -14.97 7.13 13.20
CA SER A 162 -14.91 5.79 13.79
C SER A 162 -13.50 5.21 13.92
N MET A 163 -12.46 5.89 13.40
CA MET A 163 -11.07 5.41 13.48
C MET A 163 -10.65 5.09 14.91
N TYR A 164 -9.88 4.01 15.02
CA TYR A 164 -9.21 3.64 16.26
C TYR A 164 -8.22 4.73 16.68
N THR A 165 -8.27 5.07 17.95
CA THR A 165 -7.37 6.01 18.62
C THR A 165 -6.73 5.33 19.83
N ASP A 166 -6.27 6.10 20.80
CA ASP A 166 -5.70 5.59 22.03
C ASP A 166 -6.81 5.18 23.03
N PRO A 167 -6.90 3.91 23.44
CA PRO A 167 -7.91 3.45 24.39
C PRO A 167 -7.70 3.98 25.82
N GLU A 168 -6.52 4.49 26.13
CA GLU A 168 -6.22 5.07 27.46
C GLU A 168 -6.51 6.57 27.52
N HIS A 169 -6.72 7.22 26.37
CA HIS A 169 -7.06 8.64 26.27
C HIS A 169 -8.58 8.86 26.42
N LEU A 170 -9.10 8.72 27.65
CA LEU A 170 -10.54 8.80 27.95
C LEU A 170 -11.02 10.23 28.13
N LEU A 171 -10.23 11.06 28.76
CA LEU A 171 -10.51 12.48 28.98
C LEU A 171 -9.58 13.35 28.15
N VAL A 172 -10.05 14.54 27.77
CA VAL A 172 -9.22 15.50 27.00
C VAL A 172 -7.94 15.88 27.77
N SER A 173 -7.96 15.84 29.10
CA SER A 173 -6.83 16.13 29.97
C SER A 173 -5.78 15.02 30.01
N ASP A 174 -6.15 13.81 29.60
CA ASP A 174 -5.24 12.65 29.69
C ASP A 174 -4.11 12.79 28.68
N PRO A 175 -2.88 12.36 29.00
CA PRO A 175 -1.83 12.18 28.02
C PRO A 175 -2.24 11.14 26.98
N GLY A 176 -2.02 11.44 25.70
CA GLY A 176 -2.33 10.50 24.63
C GLY A 176 -1.09 9.79 24.08
N HIS A 177 -1.28 8.60 23.52
CA HIS A 177 -0.22 7.81 22.89
C HIS A 177 -0.35 7.88 21.36
N LEU A 178 0.78 8.01 20.68
CA LEU A 178 0.86 8.08 19.22
C LEU A 178 1.03 6.70 18.59
N GLU A 179 1.70 5.79 19.30
CA GLU A 179 1.95 4.44 18.82
C GLU A 179 0.63 3.67 18.64
N GLY A 180 0.42 3.13 17.45
CA GLY A 180 -0.83 2.45 17.10
C GLY A 180 -2.04 3.35 16.89
N ASN A 181 -1.91 4.66 17.05
CA ASN A 181 -2.98 5.62 16.80
C ASN A 181 -3.16 5.86 15.31
N THR A 182 -4.22 5.27 14.75
CA THR A 182 -4.50 5.30 13.30
C THR A 182 -4.67 6.73 12.77
N VAL A 183 -5.24 7.64 13.55
CA VAL A 183 -5.47 9.02 13.13
C VAL A 183 -4.15 9.74 12.87
N PHE A 184 -3.17 9.59 13.75
CA PHE A 184 -1.85 10.19 13.56
C PHE A 184 -1.06 9.51 12.44
N THR A 185 -1.19 8.19 12.25
CA THR A 185 -0.59 7.50 11.10
C THR A 185 -1.09 8.06 9.77
N TYR A 186 -2.39 8.35 9.66
CA TYR A 186 -2.95 8.98 8.45
C TYR A 186 -2.53 10.46 8.31
N LEU A 187 -2.39 11.20 9.41
CA LEU A 187 -1.83 12.55 9.36
C LEU A 187 -0.36 12.53 8.91
N ASP A 188 0.44 11.58 9.37
CA ASP A 188 1.83 11.40 8.89
C ASP A 188 1.89 11.12 7.39
N ALA A 189 0.90 10.39 6.85
CA ALA A 189 0.86 10.05 5.44
C ALA A 189 0.37 11.19 4.54
N PHE A 190 -0.63 11.97 4.96
CA PHE A 190 -1.38 12.88 4.08
C PHE A 190 -1.31 14.35 4.47
N CYS A 191 -0.92 14.68 5.72
CA CYS A 191 -0.91 16.05 6.18
C CYS A 191 0.27 16.83 5.58
N LYS A 192 -0.03 18.07 5.13
CA LYS A 192 0.95 19.01 4.60
C LYS A 192 0.94 20.30 5.46
N PRO A 193 2.01 21.10 5.42
CA PRO A 193 2.05 22.35 6.18
C PRO A 193 0.86 23.28 5.90
N GLU A 194 0.40 23.37 4.65
CA GLU A 194 -0.71 24.24 4.23
C GLU A 194 -2.03 23.87 4.90
N HIS A 195 -2.19 22.61 5.33
CA HIS A 195 -3.41 22.18 6.03
C HIS A 195 -3.53 22.81 7.42
N PHE A 196 -2.40 23.07 8.09
CA PHE A 196 -2.41 23.77 9.40
C PHE A 196 -2.89 25.20 9.24
N GLU A 197 -2.32 25.95 8.31
CA GLU A 197 -2.75 27.34 8.05
C GLU A 197 -4.24 27.45 7.77
N ARG A 198 -4.80 26.46 7.05
CA ARG A 198 -6.19 26.46 6.60
C ARG A 198 -7.19 25.95 7.63
N TYR A 199 -6.86 24.86 8.31
CA TYR A 199 -7.82 24.12 9.12
C TYR A 199 -7.49 24.06 10.61
N LEU A 200 -6.25 24.34 11.00
CA LEU A 200 -5.82 24.23 12.39
C LEU A 200 -4.70 25.25 12.74
N PRO A 201 -4.95 26.57 12.55
CA PRO A 201 -3.92 27.61 12.67
C PRO A 201 -3.35 27.79 14.08
N ASP A 202 -3.91 27.12 15.07
CA ASP A 202 -3.37 27.09 16.45
C ASP A 202 -2.04 26.34 16.54
N TYR A 203 -1.64 25.59 15.51
CA TYR A 203 -0.40 24.76 15.48
C TYR A 203 0.40 25.07 14.22
N ALA A 204 1.71 25.16 14.39
CA ALA A 204 2.60 25.43 13.26
C ALA A 204 2.84 24.18 12.36
N ASN A 205 2.76 22.98 12.93
CA ASN A 205 3.03 21.73 12.22
C ASN A 205 2.50 20.50 12.98
N LEU A 206 2.66 19.33 12.38
CA LEU A 206 2.21 18.05 12.93
C LEU A 206 2.93 17.65 14.21
N ASP A 207 4.22 18.00 14.35
CA ASP A 207 4.99 17.68 15.54
C ASP A 207 4.47 18.45 16.77
N GLU A 208 4.08 19.71 16.60
CA GLU A 208 3.44 20.49 17.65
C GLU A 208 2.07 19.94 18.06
N LEU A 209 1.29 19.50 17.07
CA LEU A 209 0.01 18.83 17.34
C LEU A 209 0.20 17.53 18.12
N LYS A 210 1.17 16.70 17.72
CA LYS A 210 1.55 15.47 18.40
C LYS A 210 2.04 15.72 19.83
N ALA A 211 2.89 16.71 20.01
CA ALA A 211 3.41 17.10 21.33
C ALA A 211 2.27 17.55 22.27
N HIS A 212 1.27 18.29 21.75
CA HIS A 212 0.10 18.67 22.53
C HIS A 212 -0.76 17.46 22.90
N TYR A 213 -1.01 16.55 21.97
CA TYR A 213 -1.77 15.33 22.23
C TYR A 213 -1.11 14.45 23.30
N THR A 214 0.20 14.26 23.19
CA THR A 214 0.98 13.47 24.16
C THR A 214 1.04 14.10 25.55
N ARG A 215 1.02 15.43 25.64
CA ARG A 215 1.01 16.16 26.93
C ARG A 215 -0.36 16.13 27.62
N GLY A 216 -1.42 15.86 26.89
CA GLY A 216 -2.82 16.05 27.32
C GLY A 216 -3.34 17.46 27.04
N GLY A 217 -4.66 17.59 27.01
CA GLY A 217 -5.36 18.84 26.68
C GLY A 217 -5.92 18.91 25.24
N LEU A 218 -5.71 17.86 24.43
CA LEU A 218 -6.21 17.79 23.06
C LEU A 218 -7.02 16.51 22.85
N GLY A 219 -8.33 16.63 22.67
CA GLY A 219 -9.22 15.49 22.48
C GLY A 219 -9.21 14.92 21.06
N ASP A 220 -9.43 13.59 20.94
CA ASP A 220 -9.48 12.83 19.70
C ASP A 220 -10.40 13.42 18.63
N VAL A 221 -11.55 13.94 19.03
CA VAL A 221 -12.54 14.52 18.10
C VAL A 221 -11.97 15.72 17.34
N LYS A 222 -11.14 16.55 17.98
CA LYS A 222 -10.50 17.71 17.30
C LYS A 222 -9.49 17.21 16.27
N VAL A 223 -8.69 16.21 16.62
CA VAL A 223 -7.69 15.61 15.71
C VAL A 223 -8.39 14.89 14.53
N LYS A 224 -9.44 14.11 14.78
CA LYS A 224 -10.25 13.45 13.75
C LYS A 224 -10.90 14.46 12.79
N LYS A 225 -11.41 15.57 13.29
CA LYS A 225 -11.96 16.65 12.43
C LYS A 225 -10.89 17.25 11.54
N PHE A 226 -9.67 17.46 12.07
CA PHE A 226 -8.55 17.94 11.28
C PHE A 226 -8.16 16.92 10.20
N LEU A 227 -8.01 15.64 10.55
CA LEU A 227 -7.76 14.59 9.57
C LEU A 227 -8.86 14.52 8.50
N ASN A 228 -10.13 14.68 8.88
CA ASN A 228 -11.22 14.70 7.91
C ASN A 228 -11.04 15.81 6.87
N ASN A 229 -10.66 17.01 7.28
CA ASN A 229 -10.43 18.12 6.34
C ASN A 229 -9.25 17.80 5.39
N VAL A 230 -8.16 17.26 5.91
CA VAL A 230 -6.99 16.81 5.12
C VAL A 230 -7.41 15.74 4.09
N MET A 231 -8.18 14.74 4.52
CA MET A 231 -8.63 13.65 3.64
C MET A 231 -9.66 14.13 2.61
N GLN A 232 -10.57 15.04 2.97
CA GLN A 232 -11.50 15.63 2.00
C GLN A 232 -10.75 16.37 0.89
N GLU A 233 -9.78 17.23 1.25
CA GLU A 233 -8.96 17.95 0.28
C GLU A 233 -8.14 17.02 -0.61
N THR A 234 -7.68 15.90 -0.05
CA THR A 234 -6.91 14.89 -0.79
C THR A 234 -7.77 14.09 -1.77
N LEU A 235 -8.98 13.71 -1.36
CA LEU A 235 -9.85 12.81 -2.12
C LEU A 235 -10.79 13.53 -3.10
N GLU A 236 -11.15 14.78 -2.86
CA GLU A 236 -12.10 15.51 -3.71
C GLU A 236 -11.65 15.62 -5.18
N PRO A 237 -10.37 15.88 -5.50
CA PRO A 237 -9.91 15.89 -6.90
C PRO A 237 -9.94 14.52 -7.59
N ILE A 238 -9.99 13.43 -6.80
CA ILE A 238 -9.95 12.05 -7.29
C ILE A 238 -11.36 11.53 -7.58
N ARG A 239 -12.34 11.97 -6.76
CA ARG A 239 -13.77 11.61 -6.91
C ARG A 239 -14.41 12.25 -8.12
#